data_48b2e0111803c636ec773a6c99630dcb
#
_entry.id   48b2e0111803c636ec773a6c99630dcb
#
_cell.length_a   1.000
_cell.length_b   1.000
_cell.length_c   1.000
_cell.angle_alpha   90.00
_cell.angle_beta   90.00
_cell.angle_gamma   90.00
#
_symmetry.space_group_name_H-M   'P 1'
#
loop_
_entity.id
_entity.type
_entity.pdbx_description
1 polymer ?
#
loop_
_entity_poly.entity_id
_entity_poly.type
_entity_poly.pdbx_seq_one_letter_code
_entity_poly.pdbx_strand_id
1 'polypeptide(L)'
;MASNIGYDVAGGQFDAMIPGGGVGIFNGCANILGYMRGAQFGGLLSDCENEKGNSGNDEEIYTKRKQCLSKSCNSQFADKYQAKLGCLFLANFLEAAGNPMHTYKEVKCPSVLKDRY
;
A
#
# COMPACT_ATOMS: atom_id res chain seq x y z
N MET A 1 7.87 -10.58 7.95
CA MET A 1 7.41 -11.88 8.45
C MET A 1 6.10 -12.20 7.77
N ALA A 2 5.98 -13.38 7.17
CA ALA A 2 4.68 -13.86 6.71
C ALA A 2 3.83 -14.22 7.93
N SER A 3 2.69 -13.57 8.08
CA SER A 3 1.80 -13.75 9.23
C SER A 3 0.45 -14.38 8.84
N ASN A 4 0.20 -14.50 7.56
CA ASN A 4 -1.02 -15.06 7.00
C ASN A 4 -0.74 -15.75 5.67
N ILE A 5 -1.58 -16.71 5.29
CA ILE A 5 -1.57 -17.38 4.00
C ILE A 5 -2.85 -17.01 3.26
N GLY A 6 -2.71 -16.32 2.11
CA GLY A 6 -3.80 -16.03 1.19
C GLY A 6 -3.84 -17.07 0.07
N TYR A 7 -5.00 -17.63 -0.20
CA TYR A 7 -5.18 -18.57 -1.31
C TYR A 7 -5.48 -17.89 -2.65
N ASP A 8 -5.60 -16.60 -2.63
CA ASP A 8 -5.83 -15.70 -3.77
C ASP A 8 -4.53 -15.08 -4.31
N VAL A 9 -3.39 -15.44 -3.72
CA VAL A 9 -2.05 -14.97 -4.12
C VAL A 9 -1.34 -16.07 -4.90
N ALA A 10 -0.82 -15.74 -6.08
CA ALA A 10 -0.08 -16.70 -6.90
C ALA A 10 1.30 -17.00 -6.31
N GLY A 11 1.91 -18.12 -6.73
CA GLY A 11 3.24 -18.50 -6.28
C GLY A 11 4.28 -17.40 -6.53
N GLY A 12 5.08 -17.06 -5.50
CA GLY A 12 6.07 -15.99 -5.56
C GLY A 12 5.52 -14.58 -5.39
N GLN A 13 4.23 -14.43 -5.12
CA GLN A 13 3.61 -13.13 -4.78
C GLN A 13 3.42 -12.99 -3.29
N PHE A 14 3.50 -11.77 -2.81
CA PHE A 14 3.28 -11.42 -1.40
C PHE A 14 2.38 -10.19 -1.32
N ASP A 15 1.34 -10.26 -0.52
CA ASP A 15 0.54 -9.10 -0.15
C ASP A 15 1.22 -8.35 1.00
N ALA A 16 1.56 -7.09 0.78
CA ALA A 16 2.13 -6.23 1.80
C ALA A 16 1.07 -5.29 2.35
N MET A 17 0.85 -5.33 3.67
CA MET A 17 -0.07 -4.42 4.34
C MET A 17 0.56 -3.02 4.45
N ILE A 18 0.17 -2.13 3.56
CA ILE A 18 0.69 -0.75 3.48
C ILE A 18 -0.48 0.23 3.60
N PRO A 19 -0.44 1.19 4.54
CA PRO A 19 -1.46 2.24 4.63
C PRO A 19 -1.62 2.99 3.31
N GLY A 20 -2.86 3.17 2.87
CA GLY A 20 -3.15 3.77 1.56
C GLY A 20 -3.29 2.77 0.41
N GLY A 21 -2.93 1.51 0.61
CA GLY A 21 -3.35 0.39 -0.23
C GLY A 21 -4.81 0.04 0.00
N GLY A 22 -5.39 -0.80 -0.85
CA GLY A 22 -6.78 -1.24 -0.70
C GLY A 22 -6.98 -2.24 0.43
N VAL A 23 -8.23 -2.46 0.80
CA VAL A 23 -8.61 -3.43 1.83
C VAL A 23 -8.89 -4.83 1.26
N GLY A 24 -8.93 -4.96 -0.05
CA GLY A 24 -9.18 -6.22 -0.72
C GLY A 24 -10.61 -6.74 -0.55
N ILE A 25 -10.79 -8.06 -0.72
CA ILE A 25 -12.09 -8.71 -0.63
C ILE A 25 -12.66 -8.62 0.80
N PHE A 26 -11.80 -8.79 1.81
CA PHE A 26 -12.18 -8.80 3.21
C PHE A 26 -11.86 -7.46 3.86
N ASN A 27 -12.84 -6.58 3.95
CA ASN A 27 -12.70 -5.27 4.57
C ASN A 27 -12.62 -5.37 6.11
N GLY A 28 -11.55 -5.95 6.64
CA GLY A 28 -11.32 -6.06 8.07
C GLY A 28 -10.97 -4.72 8.75
N CYS A 29 -10.47 -3.75 7.99
CA CYS A 29 -10.00 -2.48 8.54
C CYS A 29 -11.13 -1.50 8.86
N ALA A 30 -12.26 -1.53 8.17
CA ALA A 30 -13.35 -0.58 8.36
C ALA A 30 -13.93 -0.65 9.78
N ASN A 31 -14.06 -1.84 10.35
CA ASN A 31 -14.57 -2.03 11.69
C ASN A 31 -13.63 -1.51 12.78
N ILE A 32 -12.32 -1.53 12.52
CA ILE A 32 -11.29 -1.09 13.47
C ILE A 32 -11.05 0.41 13.34
N LEU A 33 -10.97 0.90 12.10
CA LEU A 33 -10.60 2.28 11.79
C LEU A 33 -11.80 3.20 11.57
N GLY A 34 -13.02 2.65 11.54
CA GLY A 34 -14.27 3.38 11.31
C GLY A 34 -14.47 3.88 9.88
N TYR A 35 -13.53 3.62 8.96
CA TYR A 35 -13.64 4.03 7.55
C TYR A 35 -12.70 3.23 6.66
N MET A 36 -13.03 3.20 5.38
CA MET A 36 -12.17 2.74 4.30
C MET A 36 -11.53 3.95 3.61
N ARG A 37 -10.22 3.92 3.43
CA ARG A 37 -9.48 4.97 2.74
C ARG A 37 -9.22 4.58 1.28
N GLY A 38 -9.84 5.32 0.36
CA GLY A 38 -9.72 5.09 -1.07
C GLY A 38 -10.52 3.90 -1.60
N ALA A 39 -10.25 3.49 -2.83
CA ALA A 39 -10.91 2.37 -3.48
C ALA A 39 -10.70 1.05 -2.73
N GLN A 40 -11.67 0.15 -2.77
CA GLN A 40 -11.58 -1.16 -2.14
C GLN A 40 -10.33 -1.94 -2.56
N PHE A 41 -10.03 -1.95 -3.84
CA PHE A 41 -8.82 -2.53 -4.42
C PHE A 41 -7.86 -1.42 -4.81
N GLY A 42 -6.65 -1.45 -4.28
CA GLY A 42 -5.60 -0.47 -4.54
C GLY A 42 -5.67 0.84 -3.74
N GLY A 43 -6.76 1.10 -3.02
CA GLY A 43 -6.85 2.22 -2.08
C GLY A 43 -6.65 3.59 -2.70
N LEU A 44 -5.93 4.46 -2.00
CA LEU A 44 -5.57 5.82 -2.45
C LEU A 44 -4.70 5.79 -3.70
N LEU A 45 -3.89 4.74 -3.89
CA LEU A 45 -3.09 4.57 -5.10
C LEU A 45 -3.98 4.43 -6.33
N SER A 46 -4.97 3.54 -6.30
CA SER A 46 -5.93 3.39 -7.39
C SER A 46 -6.74 4.65 -7.66
N ASP A 47 -7.11 5.38 -6.63
CA ASP A 47 -7.79 6.67 -6.81
C ASP A 47 -6.91 7.65 -7.58
N CYS A 48 -5.63 7.73 -7.23
CA CYS A 48 -4.67 8.59 -7.95
C CYS A 48 -4.40 8.10 -9.38
N GLU A 49 -4.37 6.81 -9.62
CA GLU A 49 -4.25 6.25 -10.98
C GLU A 49 -5.47 6.61 -11.83
N ASN A 50 -6.66 6.50 -11.29
CA ASN A 50 -7.90 6.83 -11.98
C ASN A 50 -8.03 8.33 -12.22
N GLU A 51 -7.69 9.17 -11.24
CA GLU A 51 -7.80 10.63 -11.33
C GLU A 51 -6.81 11.23 -12.33
N LYS A 52 -5.56 10.77 -12.32
CA LYS A 52 -4.48 11.34 -13.15
C LYS A 52 -4.34 10.68 -14.51
N GLY A 53 -4.96 9.52 -14.70
CA GLY A 53 -4.95 8.80 -15.96
C GLY A 53 -3.54 8.34 -16.38
N ASN A 54 -3.44 7.96 -17.64
CA ASN A 54 -2.21 7.46 -18.26
C ASN A 54 -1.73 8.36 -19.41
N SER A 55 -2.03 9.67 -19.35
CA SER A 55 -1.62 10.62 -20.38
C SER A 55 -0.24 11.19 -20.10
N GLY A 56 0.65 11.07 -21.04
CA GLY A 56 2.05 11.51 -20.95
C GLY A 56 3.03 10.35 -21.12
N ASN A 57 4.32 10.63 -21.00
CA ASN A 57 5.33 9.58 -20.92
C ASN A 57 5.34 8.95 -19.51
N ASP A 58 6.00 7.82 -19.36
CA ASP A 58 6.02 7.05 -18.12
C ASP A 58 6.51 7.89 -16.92
N GLU A 59 7.56 8.69 -17.11
CA GLU A 59 8.10 9.55 -16.05
C GLU A 59 7.08 10.59 -15.56
N GLU A 60 6.36 11.23 -16.49
CA GLU A 60 5.32 12.20 -16.14
C GLU A 60 4.14 11.54 -15.42
N ILE A 61 3.72 10.36 -15.86
CA ILE A 61 2.65 9.58 -15.24
C ILE A 61 3.03 9.24 -13.80
N TYR A 62 4.19 8.65 -13.59
CA TYR A 62 4.66 8.29 -12.25
C TYR A 62 4.85 9.51 -11.34
N THR A 63 5.38 10.62 -11.86
CA THR A 63 5.50 11.85 -11.10
C THR A 63 4.15 12.36 -10.62
N LYS A 64 3.15 12.41 -11.49
CA LYS A 64 1.78 12.82 -11.14
C LYS A 64 1.15 11.90 -10.10
N ARG A 65 1.31 10.58 -10.24
CA ARG A 65 0.81 9.59 -9.28
C ARG A 65 1.45 9.75 -7.91
N LYS A 66 2.79 9.87 -7.85
CA LYS A 66 3.51 10.10 -6.60
C LYS A 66 3.07 11.37 -5.88
N GLN A 67 2.89 12.47 -6.61
CA GLN A 67 2.42 13.73 -6.05
C GLN A 67 0.99 13.61 -5.53
N CYS A 68 0.09 13.02 -6.30
CA CYS A 68 -1.28 12.75 -5.88
C CYS A 68 -1.32 11.89 -4.61
N LEU A 69 -0.62 10.77 -4.61
CA LEU A 69 -0.61 9.85 -3.48
C LEU A 69 0.01 10.48 -2.24
N SER A 70 1.12 11.22 -2.37
CA SER A 70 1.73 11.94 -1.24
C SER A 70 0.77 12.97 -0.63
N LYS A 71 0.05 13.71 -1.46
CA LYS A 71 -0.98 14.66 -1.00
C LYS A 71 -2.11 13.93 -0.27
N SER A 72 -2.59 12.83 -0.83
CA SER A 72 -3.64 11.99 -0.23
C SER A 72 -3.19 11.39 1.11
N CYS A 73 -1.96 10.87 1.20
CA CYS A 73 -1.39 10.36 2.45
C CYS A 73 -1.36 11.42 3.55
N ASN A 74 -0.89 12.63 3.22
CA ASN A 74 -0.80 13.72 4.19
C ASN A 74 -2.18 14.19 4.68
N SER A 75 -3.18 14.24 3.80
CA SER A 75 -4.52 14.67 4.16
C SER A 75 -5.30 13.58 4.89
N GLN A 76 -5.27 12.35 4.38
CA GLN A 76 -6.08 11.25 4.90
C GLN A 76 -5.57 10.67 6.22
N PHE A 77 -4.29 10.76 6.48
CA PHE A 77 -3.64 10.28 7.71
C PHE A 77 -3.01 11.41 8.53
N ALA A 78 -3.57 12.63 8.46
CA ALA A 78 -3.01 13.80 9.12
C ALA A 78 -2.77 13.60 10.63
N ASP A 79 -3.73 12.95 11.30
CA ASP A 79 -3.75 12.65 12.74
C ASP A 79 -3.13 11.29 13.11
N LYS A 80 -2.65 10.52 12.13
CA LYS A 80 -2.14 9.15 12.31
C LYS A 80 -0.72 9.02 11.79
N TYR A 81 0.23 9.48 12.57
CA TYR A 81 1.63 9.61 12.16
C TYR A 81 2.22 8.33 11.54
N GLN A 82 2.07 7.17 12.19
CA GLN A 82 2.62 5.90 11.67
C GLN A 82 1.96 5.47 10.35
N ALA A 83 0.64 5.59 10.25
CA ALA A 83 -0.08 5.29 9.02
C ALA A 83 0.31 6.25 7.88
N LYS A 84 0.52 7.53 8.21
CA LYS A 84 1.02 8.52 7.25
C LYS A 84 2.41 8.15 6.73
N LEU A 85 3.34 7.78 7.60
CA LEU A 85 4.68 7.33 7.18
C LEU A 85 4.62 6.09 6.29
N GLY A 86 3.79 5.10 6.63
CA GLY A 86 3.59 3.92 5.80
C GLY A 86 3.00 4.24 4.42
N CYS A 87 2.04 5.16 4.37
CA CYS A 87 1.48 5.63 3.10
C CYS A 87 2.51 6.41 2.27
N LEU A 88 3.30 7.27 2.90
CA LEU A 88 4.39 7.99 2.21
C LEU A 88 5.51 7.04 1.75
N PHE A 89 5.72 5.92 2.42
CA PHE A 89 6.62 4.86 1.93
C PHE A 89 6.13 4.29 0.59
N LEU A 90 4.82 4.03 0.46
CA LEU A 90 4.24 3.61 -0.81
C LEU A 90 4.44 4.67 -1.90
N ALA A 91 4.21 5.94 -1.58
CA ALA A 91 4.33 7.03 -2.55
C ALA A 91 5.78 7.26 -3.01
N ASN A 92 6.74 7.23 -2.09
CA ASN A 92 8.10 7.70 -2.34
C ASN A 92 9.10 6.57 -2.56
N PHE A 93 9.14 5.56 -1.68
CA PHE A 93 10.08 4.45 -1.78
C PHE A 93 9.65 3.42 -2.83
N LEU A 94 8.37 3.04 -2.84
CA LEU A 94 7.80 2.16 -3.85
C LEU A 94 7.35 2.90 -5.12
N GLU A 95 7.61 4.20 -5.20
CA GLU A 95 7.33 5.04 -6.37
C GLU A 95 5.89 4.97 -6.88
N ALA A 96 4.95 4.83 -5.98
CA ALA A 96 3.53 4.62 -6.28
C ALA A 96 3.27 3.39 -7.19
N ALA A 97 4.08 2.36 -7.08
CA ALA A 97 3.88 1.10 -7.80
C ALA A 97 2.88 0.21 -7.04
N GLY A 98 1.80 -0.19 -7.70
CA GLY A 98 0.78 -1.07 -7.11
C GLY A 98 1.25 -2.52 -6.98
N ASN A 99 2.07 -2.99 -7.92
CA ASN A 99 2.60 -4.36 -7.96
C ASN A 99 4.10 -4.33 -8.30
N PRO A 100 4.95 -3.85 -7.38
CA PRO A 100 6.38 -3.74 -7.65
C PRO A 100 7.02 -5.12 -7.82
N MET A 101 7.91 -5.24 -8.79
CA MET A 101 8.75 -6.43 -8.92
C MET A 101 9.71 -6.51 -7.73
N HIS A 102 9.90 -7.69 -7.20
CA HIS A 102 10.77 -7.91 -6.05
C HIS A 102 11.53 -9.24 -6.16
N THR A 103 12.63 -9.33 -5.44
CA THR A 103 13.32 -10.57 -5.14
C THR A 103 13.19 -10.85 -3.66
N TYR A 104 13.18 -12.13 -3.29
CA TYR A 104 13.05 -12.50 -1.89
C TYR A 104 14.00 -13.64 -1.53
N LYS A 105 14.29 -13.72 -0.24
CA LYS A 105 15.07 -14.79 0.36
C LYS A 105 14.43 -15.17 1.68
N GLU A 106 14.21 -16.46 1.89
CA GLU A 106 13.78 -16.95 3.19
C GLU A 106 14.89 -16.77 4.22
N VAL A 107 14.55 -16.21 5.35
CA VAL A 107 15.47 -16.00 6.47
C VAL A 107 14.79 -16.40 7.78
N LYS A 108 15.62 -16.72 8.79
CA LYS A 108 15.10 -16.97 10.14
C LYS A 108 14.38 -15.71 10.64
N CYS A 109 13.14 -15.89 11.10
CA CYS A 109 12.36 -14.78 11.63
C CYS A 109 13.03 -14.22 12.90
N PRO A 110 13.29 -12.90 12.98
CA PRO A 110 13.83 -12.27 14.18
C PRO A 110 12.90 -12.44 15.38
N SER A 111 13.48 -12.70 16.56
CA SER A 111 12.70 -12.89 17.80
C SER A 111 11.79 -11.71 18.12
N VAL A 112 12.27 -10.48 17.92
CA VAL A 112 11.49 -9.27 18.13
C VAL A 112 10.18 -9.23 17.33
N LEU A 113 10.10 -9.89 16.19
CA LEU A 113 8.88 -9.99 15.40
C LEU A 113 8.03 -11.18 15.86
N LYS A 114 8.67 -12.30 16.20
CA LYS A 114 7.97 -13.51 16.69
C LYS A 114 7.23 -13.27 18.00
N ASP A 115 7.85 -12.49 18.90
CA ASP A 115 7.30 -12.23 20.23
C ASP A 115 6.10 -11.27 20.22
N ARG A 116 5.79 -10.66 19.07
CA ARG A 116 4.64 -9.78 18.89
C ARG A 116 3.42 -10.47 18.26
N TYR A 117 3.56 -11.71 17.90
CA TYR A 117 2.53 -12.57 17.33
C TYR A 117 2.40 -13.83 18.18
#